data_5c54783d753414adff1483e43f2c49e7
#
_entry.id   5c54783d753414adff1483e43f2c49e7
#
_cell.length_a   1.000
_cell.length_b   1.000
_cell.length_c   1.000
_cell.angle_alpha   90.00
_cell.angle_beta   90.00
_cell.angle_gamma   90.00
#
_symmetry.space_group_name_H-M   'P 1'
#
loop_
_entity.id
_entity.type
_entity.pdbx_description
1 polymer ?
#
loop_
_entity_poly.entity_id
_entity_poly.type
_entity_poly.pdbx_seq_one_letter_code
_entity_poly.pdbx_strand_id
1 'polypeptide(L)'
;MNHRLLFIGLLAAASVSLSACHKSGPEEEAEEEVVIPVETAAVTRGSIDAAYRGTTTLTAREQADVVAKASGIVEQVLVEEGDAVSAGQVLARLETDRLRLEAERARAEMDRLKSDFDRNHSVYQRNLISREAYEQTKFQLDAATAAYDLARLSLRESEIKAPIDGVVSSRLIKIGNTLQANEVAFTVTQLDTLEADVFVPERDIYKLAAEQPAVLRVDAWPDSQFEGHIQRINPVVDPSTGTVEVTVGMRPGQSKLKPGMFGRIEIRYDRHDQATLLPKDAVLDEDGTQSVFVVADGKARRREVTLGYADADYYEVLEGLDSGDQVVVTGQSNLKDDVSISVVNLKPAATAEESSEKPGEDSSQADPAVAQSDAPRKS
;
A
#
# COMPACT_ATOMS: atom_id res chain seq x y z
N MET A 1 -67.51 -49.93 35.41
CA MET A 1 -68.22 -49.70 36.69
C MET A 1 -68.82 -48.28 36.59
N ASN A 2 -70.10 -48.28 36.32
CA ASN A 2 -71.19 -47.50 36.94
C ASN A 2 -71.07 -45.95 36.82
N HIS A 3 -72.02 -45.20 36.54
CA HIS A 3 -73.51 -45.27 36.43
C HIS A 3 -73.92 -43.94 35.81
N ARG A 4 -74.79 -43.89 34.81
CA ARG A 4 -76.22 -43.60 34.96
C ARG A 4 -76.50 -42.16 35.37
N LEU A 5 -77.30 -41.47 34.72
CA LEU A 5 -78.71 -41.41 34.25
C LEU A 5 -79.14 -39.94 34.36
N LEU A 6 -79.73 -39.44 33.38
CA LEU A 6 -81.18 -39.22 33.14
C LEU A 6 -81.75 -37.87 33.67
N PHE A 7 -82.47 -37.19 32.89
CA PHE A 7 -83.88 -36.75 32.82
C PHE A 7 -84.01 -35.40 32.12
N ILE A 8 -84.64 -35.30 30.96
CA ILE A 8 -86.06 -35.18 30.61
C ILE A 8 -86.69 -33.89 31.07
N GLY A 9 -87.36 -33.25 30.12
CA GLY A 9 -88.47 -32.33 30.26
C GLY A 9 -88.39 -31.14 29.35
N LEU A 10 -88.96 -31.11 28.25
CA LEU A 10 -90.32 -31.07 27.72
C LEU A 10 -90.94 -29.63 27.71
N LEU A 11 -91.46 -29.31 26.58
CA LEU A 11 -92.63 -28.49 26.22
C LEU A 11 -92.38 -27.02 25.88
N ALA A 12 -92.37 -26.74 24.60
CA ALA A 12 -93.47 -26.25 23.76
C ALA A 12 -93.95 -24.79 23.99
N ALA A 13 -93.83 -24.01 23.01
CA ALA A 13 -94.90 -23.35 22.28
C ALA A 13 -94.41 -22.25 21.36
N ALA A 14 -94.62 -22.47 20.15
CA ALA A 14 -95.08 -21.64 19.04
C ALA A 14 -95.20 -20.14 19.26
N SER A 15 -94.54 -19.35 18.35
CA SER A 15 -95.24 -18.25 17.65
C SER A 15 -94.43 -17.83 16.41
N VAL A 16 -95.10 -17.90 15.32
CA VAL A 16 -94.87 -17.41 13.98
C VAL A 16 -94.62 -15.90 13.94
N SER A 17 -93.62 -15.41 13.29
CA SER A 17 -93.67 -14.10 12.61
C SER A 17 -92.68 -14.05 11.45
N LEU A 18 -93.22 -13.78 10.32
CA LEU A 18 -92.74 -13.57 8.97
C LEU A 18 -91.59 -12.55 8.80
N SER A 19 -90.85 -12.84 7.77
CA SER A 19 -90.32 -11.89 6.74
C SER A 19 -89.18 -11.01 7.09
N ALA A 20 -88.05 -11.30 6.42
CA ALA A 20 -87.48 -10.45 5.38
C ALA A 20 -86.23 -11.11 4.76
N CYS A 21 -86.36 -11.51 3.49
CA CYS A 21 -85.24 -11.78 2.63
C CYS A 21 -84.47 -10.48 2.46
N HIS A 22 -83.24 -10.42 3.07
CA HIS A 22 -82.20 -9.52 2.61
C HIS A 22 -81.16 -10.38 1.95
N LYS A 23 -81.17 -10.33 0.66
CA LYS A 23 -80.18 -10.94 -0.23
C LYS A 23 -78.95 -10.05 -0.17
N SER A 24 -78.07 -10.29 0.79
CA SER A 24 -76.69 -9.78 0.79
C SER A 24 -75.97 -10.56 -0.30
N GLY A 25 -75.68 -9.88 -1.38
CA GLY A 25 -74.69 -10.40 -2.34
C GLY A 25 -73.31 -10.55 -1.66
N PRO A 26 -72.45 -11.37 -2.14
CA PRO A 26 -71.08 -11.41 -1.64
C PRO A 26 -70.51 -10.01 -1.84
N GLU A 27 -70.19 -9.27 -0.78
CA GLU A 27 -69.24 -8.20 -0.82
C GLU A 27 -67.94 -8.87 -1.27
N GLU A 28 -67.52 -8.62 -2.48
CA GLU A 28 -66.15 -8.74 -2.90
C GLU A 28 -65.37 -7.83 -1.90
N GLU A 29 -64.77 -8.46 -0.88
CA GLU A 29 -63.66 -7.82 -0.15
C GLU A 29 -62.65 -7.46 -1.22
N ALA A 30 -62.63 -6.17 -1.58
CA ALA A 30 -61.47 -5.64 -2.30
C ALA A 30 -60.28 -5.90 -1.41
N GLU A 31 -59.44 -6.89 -1.78
CA GLU A 31 -58.11 -7.06 -1.18
C GLU A 31 -57.45 -5.67 -1.27
N GLU A 32 -57.31 -5.00 -0.13
CA GLU A 32 -56.49 -3.81 -0.05
C GLU A 32 -55.10 -4.19 -0.57
N GLU A 33 -54.82 -3.74 -1.76
CA GLU A 33 -53.52 -3.95 -2.40
C GLU A 33 -52.44 -3.34 -1.50
N VAL A 34 -51.73 -4.17 -0.76
CA VAL A 34 -50.68 -3.72 0.16
C VAL A 34 -49.57 -3.13 -0.68
N VAL A 35 -49.53 -1.82 -0.74
CA VAL A 35 -48.47 -1.08 -1.46
C VAL A 35 -47.27 -0.93 -0.54
N ILE A 36 -46.17 -1.51 -0.91
CA ILE A 36 -44.92 -1.48 -0.12
C ILE A 36 -44.07 -0.25 -0.55
N PRO A 37 -43.70 0.63 0.40
CA PRO A 37 -42.83 1.75 0.10
C PRO A 37 -41.37 1.27 -0.15
N VAL A 38 -40.77 1.72 -1.26
CA VAL A 38 -39.40 1.36 -1.66
C VAL A 38 -38.65 2.58 -2.16
N GLU A 39 -37.31 2.54 -2.01
CA GLU A 39 -36.42 3.48 -2.71
C GLU A 39 -35.87 2.82 -3.96
N THR A 40 -35.70 3.58 -5.01
CA THR A 40 -35.21 3.09 -6.30
C THR A 40 -34.00 3.88 -6.77
N ALA A 41 -33.15 3.25 -7.56
CA ALA A 41 -32.06 3.86 -8.29
C ALA A 41 -32.10 3.45 -9.76
N ALA A 42 -31.67 4.35 -10.63
CA ALA A 42 -31.55 4.04 -12.05
C ALA A 42 -30.27 3.26 -12.34
N VAL A 43 -30.38 2.25 -13.18
CA VAL A 43 -29.24 1.59 -13.81
C VAL A 43 -28.64 2.56 -14.81
N THR A 44 -27.35 2.87 -14.66
CA THR A 44 -26.64 3.87 -15.48
C THR A 44 -25.53 3.24 -16.30
N ARG A 45 -25.03 3.98 -17.29
CA ARG A 45 -23.78 3.61 -17.96
C ARG A 45 -22.63 4.42 -17.41
N GLY A 46 -21.51 3.76 -17.16
CA GLY A 46 -20.32 4.41 -16.65
C GLY A 46 -19.08 3.53 -16.77
N SER A 47 -17.97 4.04 -16.27
CA SER A 47 -16.74 3.25 -16.19
C SER A 47 -16.69 2.48 -14.87
N ILE A 48 -16.22 1.23 -14.93
CA ILE A 48 -15.93 0.41 -13.77
C ILE A 48 -14.52 -0.14 -13.89
N ASP A 49 -13.76 -0.01 -12.80
CA ASP A 49 -12.40 -0.53 -12.72
C ASP A 49 -12.41 -1.91 -12.04
N ALA A 50 -11.83 -2.88 -12.72
CA ALA A 50 -11.52 -4.16 -12.12
C ALA A 50 -10.19 -4.05 -11.37
N ALA A 51 -10.20 -4.29 -10.08
CA ALA A 51 -9.03 -4.12 -9.24
C ALA A 51 -8.84 -5.30 -8.29
N TYR A 52 -7.57 -5.70 -8.12
CA TYR A 52 -7.16 -6.54 -7.01
C TYR A 52 -6.97 -5.67 -5.77
N ARG A 53 -7.57 -6.05 -4.65
CA ARG A 53 -7.44 -5.35 -3.37
C ARG A 53 -6.75 -6.24 -2.37
N GLY A 54 -5.70 -5.69 -1.74
CA GLY A 54 -4.92 -6.38 -0.73
C GLY A 54 -4.41 -5.41 0.34
N THR A 55 -3.68 -5.97 1.29
CA THR A 55 -2.97 -5.20 2.32
C THR A 55 -1.48 -5.38 2.15
N THR A 56 -0.72 -4.39 2.57
CA THR A 56 0.73 -4.38 2.46
C THR A 56 1.37 -3.57 3.58
N THR A 57 2.63 -3.83 3.83
CA THR A 57 3.49 -2.97 4.63
C THR A 57 4.56 -2.40 3.73
N LEU A 58 4.76 -1.08 3.79
CA LEU A 58 5.80 -0.40 3.03
C LEU A 58 7.18 -0.80 3.52
N THR A 59 8.05 -1.11 2.59
CA THR A 59 9.47 -1.38 2.82
C THR A 59 10.31 -0.37 2.05
N ALA A 60 11.53 -0.11 2.54
CA ALA A 60 12.49 0.63 1.75
C ALA A 60 13.12 -0.32 0.73
N ARG A 61 13.30 0.14 -0.49
CA ARG A 61 13.98 -0.65 -1.52
C ARG A 61 15.41 -1.00 -1.14
N GLU A 62 16.12 -0.05 -0.54
CA GLU A 62 17.47 -0.24 -0.07
C GLU A 62 17.57 0.10 1.41
N GLN A 63 18.04 -0.87 2.18
CA GLN A 63 18.37 -0.74 3.59
C GLN A 63 19.65 -1.51 3.83
N ALA A 64 20.57 -0.92 4.56
CA ALA A 64 21.85 -1.52 4.86
C ALA A 64 22.18 -1.43 6.35
N ASP A 65 22.52 -2.58 6.93
CA ASP A 65 23.11 -2.64 8.25
C ASP A 65 24.61 -2.34 8.13
N VAL A 66 25.02 -1.27 8.76
CA VAL A 66 26.41 -0.81 8.78
C VAL A 66 27.14 -1.49 9.92
N VAL A 67 27.97 -2.47 9.58
CA VAL A 67 28.71 -3.24 10.56
C VAL A 67 30.13 -2.69 10.76
N ALA A 68 30.64 -2.79 11.99
CA ALA A 68 32.06 -2.55 12.27
C ALA A 68 32.93 -3.60 11.58
N LYS A 69 33.92 -3.19 10.78
CA LYS A 69 34.85 -4.08 10.10
C LYS A 69 36.06 -4.43 10.97
N ALA A 70 36.34 -3.56 11.96
CA ALA A 70 37.41 -3.77 12.94
C ALA A 70 36.86 -3.74 14.37
N SER A 71 37.50 -4.40 15.31
CA SER A 71 37.19 -4.32 16.73
C SER A 71 37.88 -3.12 17.37
N GLY A 72 37.21 -2.40 18.26
CA GLY A 72 37.77 -1.25 18.95
C GLY A 72 36.75 -0.52 19.83
N ILE A 73 37.18 0.50 20.54
CA ILE A 73 36.34 1.36 21.35
C ILE A 73 35.83 2.50 20.44
N VAL A 74 34.54 2.84 20.53
CA VAL A 74 33.99 3.98 19.81
C VAL A 74 34.48 5.28 20.40
N GLU A 75 35.33 5.99 19.66
CA GLU A 75 35.89 7.27 20.04
C GLU A 75 34.95 8.44 19.70
N GLN A 76 34.35 8.41 18.52
CA GLN A 76 33.50 9.45 18.01
C GLN A 76 32.28 8.90 17.29
N VAL A 77 31.13 9.53 17.47
CA VAL A 77 29.91 9.32 16.68
C VAL A 77 29.60 10.66 16.03
N LEU A 78 29.49 10.67 14.69
CA LEU A 78 29.42 11.88 13.87
C LEU A 78 28.01 12.15 13.34
N VAL A 79 27.07 11.23 13.54
CA VAL A 79 25.69 11.30 13.05
C VAL A 79 24.72 10.79 14.11
N GLU A 80 23.48 11.29 14.01
CA GLU A 80 22.36 10.85 14.84
C GLU A 80 21.26 10.21 13.98
N GLU A 81 20.29 9.57 14.64
CA GLU A 81 19.10 9.04 14.00
C GLU A 81 18.30 10.18 13.36
N GLY A 82 17.92 10.01 12.08
CA GLY A 82 17.26 11.03 11.27
C GLY A 82 18.20 11.84 10.38
N ASP A 83 19.52 11.73 10.55
CA ASP A 83 20.48 12.47 9.71
C ASP A 83 20.56 11.83 8.31
N ALA A 84 20.60 12.69 7.29
CA ALA A 84 20.88 12.27 5.93
C ALA A 84 22.38 12.05 5.74
N VAL A 85 22.73 10.93 5.10
CA VAL A 85 24.10 10.49 4.87
C VAL A 85 24.32 10.06 3.43
N SER A 86 25.56 10.24 2.95
CA SER A 86 25.97 9.79 1.62
C SER A 86 26.85 8.56 1.70
N ALA A 87 26.83 7.75 0.63
CA ALA A 87 27.70 6.58 0.52
C ALA A 87 29.18 6.96 0.70
N GLY A 88 29.90 6.23 1.57
CA GLY A 88 31.28 6.54 1.94
C GLY A 88 31.44 7.57 3.06
N GLN A 89 30.40 8.25 3.50
CA GLN A 89 30.44 9.18 4.63
C GLN A 89 30.79 8.44 5.94
N VAL A 90 31.69 9.02 6.73
CA VAL A 90 32.09 8.49 8.04
C VAL A 90 30.98 8.77 9.04
N LEU A 91 30.44 7.72 9.67
CA LEU A 91 29.37 7.78 10.68
C LEU A 91 29.94 7.77 12.10
N ALA A 92 30.99 6.96 12.30
CA ALA A 92 31.68 6.85 13.59
C ALA A 92 33.14 6.48 13.39
N ARG A 93 33.96 6.72 14.40
CA ARG A 93 35.36 6.33 14.45
C ARG A 93 35.65 5.50 15.69
N LEU A 94 36.40 4.44 15.50
CA LEU A 94 36.97 3.67 16.58
C LEU A 94 38.31 4.29 17.00
N GLU A 95 38.77 3.98 18.20
CA GLU A 95 40.10 4.37 18.68
C GLU A 95 41.19 3.84 17.73
N THR A 96 42.01 4.74 17.19
CA THR A 96 42.93 4.43 16.08
C THR A 96 44.40 4.46 16.47
N ASP A 97 44.78 4.91 17.68
CA ASP A 97 46.15 5.15 18.04
C ASP A 97 47.06 3.93 17.84
N ARG A 98 46.64 2.76 18.31
CA ARG A 98 47.37 1.52 18.11
C ARG A 98 47.52 1.14 16.63
N LEU A 99 46.42 1.23 15.86
CA LEU A 99 46.39 0.89 14.43
C LEU A 99 47.26 1.86 13.60
N ARG A 100 47.23 3.15 13.97
CA ARG A 100 48.07 4.17 13.31
C ARG A 100 49.56 3.89 13.54
N LEU A 101 49.96 3.63 14.78
CA LEU A 101 51.37 3.29 15.10
C LEU A 101 51.83 2.00 14.42
N GLU A 102 50.95 1.00 14.31
CA GLU A 102 51.23 -0.24 13.61
C GLU A 102 51.42 -0.02 12.10
N ALA A 103 50.57 0.79 11.46
CA ALA A 103 50.72 1.17 10.06
C ALA A 103 52.01 1.99 9.82
N GLU A 104 52.35 2.93 10.71
CA GLU A 104 53.58 3.72 10.64
C GLU A 104 54.83 2.81 10.75
N ARG A 105 54.81 1.85 11.67
CA ARG A 105 55.91 0.86 11.80
C ARG A 105 56.06 0.01 10.54
N ALA A 106 54.96 -0.54 10.01
CA ALA A 106 54.98 -1.33 8.78
C ALA A 106 55.47 -0.53 7.57
N ARG A 107 55.09 0.74 7.49
CA ARG A 107 55.54 1.69 6.47
C ARG A 107 57.06 1.90 6.57
N ALA A 108 57.55 2.19 7.75
CA ALA A 108 59.00 2.41 7.95
C ALA A 108 59.85 1.19 7.51
N GLU A 109 59.36 -0.03 7.80
CA GLU A 109 60.04 -1.27 7.37
C GLU A 109 59.96 -1.46 5.85
N MET A 110 58.82 -1.20 5.22
CA MET A 110 58.68 -1.23 3.77
C MET A 110 59.60 -0.20 3.09
N ASP A 111 59.66 1.05 3.58
CA ASP A 111 60.51 2.11 3.04
C ASP A 111 62.00 1.76 3.18
N ARG A 112 62.43 1.11 4.30
CA ARG A 112 63.81 0.59 4.50
C ARG A 112 64.15 -0.47 3.45
N LEU A 113 63.27 -1.49 3.30
CA LEU A 113 63.48 -2.58 2.33
C LEU A 113 63.40 -2.10 0.88
N LYS A 114 62.63 -1.10 0.59
CA LYS A 114 62.57 -0.43 -0.70
C LYS A 114 63.93 0.22 -1.02
N SER A 115 64.49 0.95 -0.08
CA SER A 115 65.81 1.56 -0.25
C SER A 115 66.94 0.51 -0.46
N ASP A 116 66.84 -0.62 0.26
CA ASP A 116 67.77 -1.74 0.08
C ASP A 116 67.61 -2.40 -1.29
N PHE A 117 66.38 -2.62 -1.75
CA PHE A 117 66.08 -3.14 -3.08
C PHE A 117 66.59 -2.21 -4.20
N ASP A 118 66.31 -0.90 -4.10
CA ASP A 118 66.74 0.08 -5.11
C ASP A 118 68.26 0.12 -5.26
N ARG A 119 68.99 0.00 -4.11
CA ARG A 119 70.46 -0.12 -4.08
C ARG A 119 70.92 -1.41 -4.74
N ASN A 120 70.33 -2.54 -4.35
CA ASN A 120 70.71 -3.86 -4.90
C ASN A 120 70.33 -3.98 -6.38
N HIS A 121 69.24 -3.38 -6.81
CA HIS A 121 68.86 -3.29 -8.24
C HIS A 121 69.92 -2.60 -9.06
N SER A 122 70.45 -1.48 -8.57
CA SER A 122 71.50 -0.72 -9.23
C SER A 122 72.85 -1.51 -9.32
N VAL A 123 73.16 -2.29 -8.31
CA VAL A 123 74.36 -3.16 -8.24
C VAL A 123 74.16 -4.36 -9.17
N TYR A 124 72.97 -4.97 -9.20
CA TYR A 124 72.66 -6.08 -10.10
C TYR A 124 72.77 -5.74 -11.55
N GLN A 125 72.29 -4.52 -11.95
CA GLN A 125 72.43 -4.01 -13.32
C GLN A 125 73.87 -3.89 -13.77
N ARG A 126 74.85 -3.76 -12.81
CA ARG A 126 76.26 -3.72 -13.08
C ARG A 126 76.94 -5.12 -12.97
N ASN A 127 76.07 -6.19 -12.85
CA ASN A 127 76.52 -7.59 -12.69
C ASN A 127 77.46 -7.83 -11.46
N LEU A 128 77.22 -7.07 -10.36
CA LEU A 128 78.08 -7.15 -9.14
C LEU A 128 77.51 -7.99 -8.04
N ILE A 129 76.26 -8.45 -8.17
CA ILE A 129 75.55 -9.39 -7.27
C ILE A 129 74.93 -10.51 -8.06
N SER A 130 74.63 -11.66 -7.39
CA SER A 130 73.96 -12.78 -8.00
C SER A 130 72.47 -12.48 -8.21
N ARG A 131 71.83 -13.20 -9.14
CA ARG A 131 70.40 -13.14 -9.37
C ARG A 131 69.59 -13.54 -8.11
N GLU A 132 70.04 -14.53 -7.41
CA GLU A 132 69.47 -15.03 -6.15
C GLU A 132 69.40 -13.91 -5.10
N ALA A 133 70.51 -13.20 -4.88
CA ALA A 133 70.59 -12.09 -3.93
C ALA A 133 69.62 -10.93 -4.31
N TYR A 134 69.56 -10.63 -5.59
CA TYR A 134 68.60 -9.65 -6.08
C TYR A 134 67.11 -10.08 -5.87
N GLU A 135 66.79 -11.32 -6.26
CA GLU A 135 65.44 -11.88 -6.08
C GLU A 135 65.04 -11.95 -4.59
N GLN A 136 65.93 -12.27 -3.71
CA GLN A 136 65.72 -12.27 -2.27
C GLN A 136 65.31 -10.88 -1.75
N THR A 137 65.99 -9.81 -2.17
CA THR A 137 65.63 -8.44 -1.73
C THR A 137 64.29 -8.02 -2.30
N LYS A 138 63.93 -8.45 -3.53
CA LYS A 138 62.62 -8.23 -4.13
C LYS A 138 61.53 -8.90 -3.29
N PHE A 139 61.66 -10.19 -2.95
CA PHE A 139 60.65 -10.90 -2.14
C PHE A 139 60.50 -10.31 -0.74
N GLN A 140 61.58 -9.78 -0.14
CA GLN A 140 61.54 -9.09 1.14
C GLN A 140 60.72 -7.78 1.04
N LEU A 141 60.93 -7.00 -0.03
CA LEU A 141 60.15 -5.79 -0.28
C LEU A 141 58.67 -6.11 -0.53
N ASP A 142 58.39 -7.12 -1.36
CA ASP A 142 57.02 -7.54 -1.66
C ASP A 142 56.27 -7.96 -0.37
N ALA A 143 56.91 -8.72 0.51
CA ALA A 143 56.36 -9.14 1.80
C ALA A 143 56.10 -7.93 2.74
N ALA A 144 57.04 -6.97 2.82
CA ALA A 144 56.88 -5.78 3.64
C ALA A 144 55.81 -4.83 3.09
N THR A 145 55.68 -4.74 1.77
CA THR A 145 54.60 -3.99 1.12
C THR A 145 53.23 -4.57 1.48
N ALA A 146 53.08 -5.90 1.39
CA ALA A 146 51.84 -6.57 1.79
C ALA A 146 51.52 -6.35 3.27
N ALA A 147 52.52 -6.38 4.16
CA ALA A 147 52.35 -6.12 5.60
C ALA A 147 51.86 -4.66 5.85
N TYR A 148 52.49 -3.69 5.17
CA TYR A 148 52.03 -2.28 5.25
C TYR A 148 50.61 -2.10 4.74
N ASP A 149 50.27 -2.70 3.59
CA ASP A 149 48.92 -2.59 3.03
C ASP A 149 47.85 -3.19 3.96
N LEU A 150 48.16 -4.30 4.63
CA LEU A 150 47.28 -4.90 5.64
C LEU A 150 47.08 -3.96 6.86
N ALA A 151 48.17 -3.41 7.41
CA ALA A 151 48.07 -2.48 8.53
C ALA A 151 47.28 -1.20 8.16
N ARG A 152 47.49 -0.69 6.94
CA ARG A 152 46.74 0.45 6.39
C ARG A 152 45.28 0.12 6.18
N LEU A 153 44.93 -1.10 5.76
CA LEU A 153 43.55 -1.55 5.64
C LEU A 153 42.89 -1.56 7.00
N SER A 154 43.51 -2.15 8.02
CA SER A 154 42.99 -2.19 9.40
C SER A 154 42.71 -0.78 9.95
N LEU A 155 43.59 0.18 9.68
CA LEU A 155 43.40 1.58 10.06
C LEU A 155 42.20 2.22 9.30
N ARG A 156 42.01 1.94 8.01
CA ARG A 156 40.83 2.43 7.25
C ARG A 156 39.53 1.81 7.75
N GLU A 157 39.58 0.55 8.17
CA GLU A 157 38.42 -0.19 8.67
C GLU A 157 37.96 0.24 10.08
N SER A 158 38.80 1.03 10.79
CA SER A 158 38.37 1.70 12.02
C SER A 158 37.39 2.85 11.81
N GLU A 159 37.25 3.33 10.58
CA GLU A 159 36.19 4.27 10.21
C GLU A 159 34.94 3.49 9.75
N ILE A 160 33.84 3.68 10.49
CA ILE A 160 32.55 3.09 10.16
C ILE A 160 31.87 4.04 9.16
N LYS A 161 31.60 3.54 7.94
CA LYS A 161 31.09 4.36 6.82
C LYS A 161 29.75 3.84 6.30
N ALA A 162 28.91 4.76 5.84
CA ALA A 162 27.66 4.43 5.15
C ALA A 162 27.96 3.68 3.84
N PRO A 163 27.32 2.52 3.59
CA PRO A 163 27.48 1.80 2.32
C PRO A 163 26.61 2.36 1.19
N ILE A 164 25.52 3.04 1.53
CA ILE A 164 24.51 3.60 0.60
C ILE A 164 24.18 5.04 1.00
N ASP A 165 23.58 5.81 0.08
CA ASP A 165 22.92 7.07 0.37
C ASP A 165 21.60 6.80 1.10
N GLY A 166 21.23 7.65 2.06
CA GLY A 166 19.98 7.49 2.80
C GLY A 166 19.93 8.28 4.10
N VAL A 167 19.12 7.79 5.02
CA VAL A 167 18.93 8.37 6.35
C VAL A 167 19.29 7.32 7.40
N VAL A 168 19.96 7.73 8.47
CA VAL A 168 20.24 6.87 9.62
C VAL A 168 18.91 6.54 10.30
N SER A 169 18.44 5.31 10.13
CA SER A 169 17.17 4.84 10.71
C SER A 169 17.34 4.29 12.13
N SER A 170 18.56 3.80 12.46
CA SER A 170 18.89 3.29 13.79
C SER A 170 20.37 3.46 14.11
N ARG A 171 20.68 3.77 15.37
CA ARG A 171 22.02 3.87 15.93
C ARG A 171 22.14 2.99 17.17
N LEU A 172 22.89 1.90 17.06
CA LEU A 172 23.04 0.90 18.11
C LEU A 172 24.26 1.13 19.01
N ILE A 173 25.10 2.12 18.69
CA ILE A 173 26.38 2.38 19.37
C ILE A 173 26.38 3.72 20.10
N LYS A 174 27.22 3.82 21.14
CA LYS A 174 27.50 5.06 21.89
C LYS A 174 29.00 5.22 22.05
N ILE A 175 29.44 6.47 22.23
CA ILE A 175 30.84 6.79 22.58
C ILE A 175 31.23 5.98 23.83
N GLY A 176 32.40 5.35 23.79
CA GLY A 176 32.90 4.48 24.83
C GLY A 176 32.47 3.01 24.76
N ASN A 177 31.52 2.65 23.84
CA ASN A 177 31.21 1.24 23.62
C ASN A 177 32.39 0.51 22.98
N THR A 178 32.59 -0.75 23.36
CA THR A 178 33.49 -1.64 22.68
C THR A 178 32.71 -2.40 21.61
N LEU A 179 33.12 -2.29 20.35
CA LEU A 179 32.58 -3.01 19.22
C LEU A 179 33.46 -4.18 18.83
N GLN A 180 32.79 -5.26 18.40
CA GLN A 180 33.47 -6.40 17.75
C GLN A 180 33.34 -6.28 16.22
N ALA A 181 34.24 -6.91 15.50
CA ALA A 181 34.11 -7.03 14.05
C ALA A 181 32.78 -7.75 13.69
N ASN A 182 32.06 -7.25 12.67
CA ASN A 182 30.73 -7.69 12.21
C ASN A 182 29.56 -7.33 13.15
N GLU A 183 29.81 -6.55 14.19
CA GLU A 183 28.70 -6.00 15.01
C GLU A 183 28.03 -4.82 14.29
N VAL A 184 26.67 -4.79 14.29
CA VAL A 184 25.89 -3.72 13.66
C VAL A 184 26.01 -2.45 14.50
N ALA A 185 26.46 -1.37 13.86
CA ALA A 185 26.61 -0.06 14.47
C ALA A 185 25.46 0.90 14.14
N PHE A 186 25.03 0.90 12.89
CA PHE A 186 23.93 1.72 12.38
C PHE A 186 23.11 0.93 11.38
N THR A 187 21.89 1.42 11.12
CA THR A 187 21.10 1.04 9.95
C THR A 187 20.86 2.29 9.12
N VAL A 188 21.17 2.24 7.82
CA VAL A 188 20.92 3.31 6.85
C VAL A 188 19.84 2.85 5.89
N THR A 189 18.79 3.68 5.73
CA THR A 189 17.61 3.36 4.94
C THR A 189 17.38 4.44 3.90
N GLN A 190 17.20 4.03 2.64
CA GLN A 190 16.83 4.94 1.56
C GLN A 190 15.32 5.22 1.63
N LEU A 191 14.92 6.49 1.74
CA LEU A 191 13.53 6.89 1.90
C LEU A 191 12.85 7.33 0.58
N ASP A 192 13.62 7.56 -0.48
CA ASP A 192 13.11 8.09 -1.75
C ASP A 192 12.40 7.03 -2.60
N THR A 193 12.75 5.77 -2.42
CA THR A 193 12.19 4.64 -3.15
C THR A 193 11.61 3.62 -2.18
N LEU A 194 10.28 3.63 -2.08
CA LEU A 194 9.53 2.70 -1.25
C LEU A 194 8.85 1.65 -2.11
N GLU A 195 8.78 0.45 -1.59
CA GLU A 195 8.12 -0.68 -2.21
C GLU A 195 7.01 -1.21 -1.30
N ALA A 196 5.97 -1.75 -1.92
CA ALA A 196 4.86 -2.40 -1.25
C ALA A 196 4.76 -3.83 -1.76
N ASP A 197 5.06 -4.79 -0.89
CA ASP A 197 4.98 -6.20 -1.25
C ASP A 197 3.58 -6.72 -0.96
N VAL A 198 2.94 -7.26 -1.99
CA VAL A 198 1.57 -7.76 -1.97
C VAL A 198 1.57 -9.25 -2.28
N PHE A 199 0.93 -10.04 -1.45
CA PHE A 199 0.82 -11.49 -1.65
C PHE A 199 -0.52 -11.82 -2.30
N VAL A 200 -0.45 -12.17 -3.59
CA VAL A 200 -1.62 -12.42 -4.44
C VAL A 200 -1.85 -13.92 -4.59
N PRO A 201 -3.06 -14.44 -4.34
CA PRO A 201 -3.38 -15.85 -4.59
C PRO A 201 -3.09 -16.25 -6.03
N GLU A 202 -2.56 -17.47 -6.25
CA GLU A 202 -2.20 -17.99 -7.57
C GLU A 202 -3.36 -17.86 -8.58
N ARG A 203 -4.59 -18.10 -8.15
CA ARG A 203 -5.78 -18.00 -8.99
C ARG A 203 -6.04 -16.63 -9.59
N ASP A 204 -5.49 -15.55 -8.98
CA ASP A 204 -5.71 -14.17 -9.40
C ASP A 204 -4.50 -13.56 -10.13
N ILE A 205 -3.34 -14.24 -10.11
CA ILE A 205 -2.10 -13.71 -10.66
C ILE A 205 -2.14 -13.48 -12.17
N TYR A 206 -2.93 -14.27 -12.91
CA TYR A 206 -3.05 -14.12 -14.36
C TYR A 206 -3.66 -12.79 -14.81
N LYS A 207 -4.31 -12.06 -13.88
CA LYS A 207 -4.89 -10.73 -14.09
C LYS A 207 -3.84 -9.63 -13.99
N LEU A 208 -2.69 -9.91 -13.37
CA LEU A 208 -1.69 -8.91 -13.05
C LEU A 208 -0.52 -8.96 -14.03
N ALA A 209 -0.03 -7.80 -14.41
CA ALA A 209 1.13 -7.62 -15.29
C ALA A 209 1.99 -6.45 -14.78
N ALA A 210 3.28 -6.45 -15.16
CA ALA A 210 4.17 -5.32 -14.88
C ALA A 210 3.58 -4.01 -15.44
N GLU A 211 3.94 -2.89 -14.82
CA GLU A 211 3.51 -1.52 -15.17
C GLU A 211 2.02 -1.20 -14.90
N GLN A 212 1.22 -2.15 -14.41
CA GLN A 212 -0.15 -1.84 -14.02
C GLN A 212 -0.18 -0.83 -12.87
N PRO A 213 -1.10 0.17 -12.94
CA PRO A 213 -1.22 1.21 -11.93
C PRO A 213 -1.79 0.64 -10.62
N ALA A 214 -1.22 1.13 -9.53
CA ALA A 214 -1.66 0.79 -8.19
C ALA A 214 -1.87 2.06 -7.36
N VAL A 215 -2.82 2.02 -6.43
CA VAL A 215 -3.11 3.08 -5.49
C VAL A 215 -3.01 2.53 -4.08
N LEU A 216 -2.18 3.15 -3.26
CA LEU A 216 -2.00 2.82 -1.85
C LEU A 216 -2.73 3.86 -0.99
N ARG A 217 -3.48 3.39 0.00
CA ARG A 217 -4.05 4.20 1.08
C ARG A 217 -3.47 3.70 2.40
N VAL A 218 -2.77 4.58 3.12
CA VAL A 218 -2.19 4.27 4.44
C VAL A 218 -3.06 4.81 5.55
N ASP A 219 -3.18 4.07 6.65
CA ASP A 219 -4.04 4.47 7.77
C ASP A 219 -3.57 5.76 8.46
N ALA A 220 -2.27 6.09 8.36
CA ALA A 220 -1.72 7.35 8.87
C ALA A 220 -2.22 8.59 8.11
N TRP A 221 -2.70 8.45 6.86
CA TRP A 221 -3.18 9.54 6.00
C TRP A 221 -4.43 9.09 5.24
N PRO A 222 -5.60 8.96 5.92
CA PRO A 222 -6.80 8.33 5.36
C PRO A 222 -7.35 9.05 4.12
N ASP A 223 -7.19 10.38 4.04
CA ASP A 223 -7.66 11.20 2.91
C ASP A 223 -6.66 11.29 1.75
N SER A 224 -5.48 10.66 1.87
CA SER A 224 -4.43 10.72 0.86
C SER A 224 -4.35 9.40 0.10
N GLN A 225 -4.20 9.51 -1.22
CA GLN A 225 -3.93 8.39 -2.12
C GLN A 225 -2.51 8.52 -2.65
N PHE A 226 -1.80 7.42 -2.65
CA PHE A 226 -0.41 7.36 -3.10
C PHE A 226 -0.33 6.44 -4.31
N GLU A 227 0.20 6.97 -5.41
CA GLU A 227 0.28 6.25 -6.65
C GLU A 227 1.56 5.41 -6.74
N GLY A 228 1.43 4.25 -7.32
CA GLY A 228 2.51 3.33 -7.64
C GLY A 228 2.18 2.51 -8.89
N HIS A 229 3.05 1.58 -9.22
CA HIS A 229 2.85 0.61 -10.31
C HIS A 229 3.54 -0.71 -9.97
N ILE A 230 3.07 -1.80 -10.56
CA ILE A 230 3.74 -3.10 -10.42
C ILE A 230 5.12 -3.02 -11.07
N GLN A 231 6.17 -3.18 -10.27
CA GLN A 231 7.55 -3.26 -10.76
C GLN A 231 7.95 -4.71 -11.08
N ARG A 232 7.54 -5.64 -10.24
CA ARG A 232 7.96 -7.04 -10.33
C ARG A 232 6.85 -7.97 -9.85
N ILE A 233 6.70 -9.08 -10.53
CA ILE A 233 5.91 -10.24 -10.11
C ILE A 233 6.90 -11.38 -9.94
N ASN A 234 6.94 -11.97 -8.76
CA ASN A 234 7.81 -13.11 -8.49
C ASN A 234 7.38 -14.29 -9.38
N PRO A 235 8.28 -14.93 -10.14
CA PRO A 235 7.92 -16.07 -11.00
C PRO A 235 7.65 -17.36 -10.22
N VAL A 236 7.80 -17.35 -8.90
CA VAL A 236 7.65 -18.55 -8.05
C VAL A 236 6.47 -18.35 -7.11
N VAL A 237 5.60 -19.37 -7.05
CA VAL A 237 4.51 -19.44 -6.06
C VAL A 237 5.08 -19.97 -4.75
N ASP A 238 4.76 -19.35 -3.62
CA ASP A 238 5.07 -19.91 -2.30
C ASP A 238 4.13 -21.11 -2.03
N PRO A 239 4.68 -22.33 -1.94
CA PRO A 239 3.84 -23.52 -1.77
C PRO A 239 3.17 -23.61 -0.39
N SER A 240 3.62 -22.85 0.60
CA SER A 240 3.05 -22.85 1.96
C SER A 240 1.80 -21.99 2.06
N THR A 241 1.74 -20.91 1.30
CA THR A 241 0.64 -19.93 1.32
C THR A 241 -0.23 -19.98 0.05
N GLY A 242 0.26 -20.57 -1.06
CA GLY A 242 -0.40 -20.55 -2.36
C GLY A 242 -0.47 -19.16 -2.98
N THR A 243 0.46 -18.27 -2.61
CA THR A 243 0.51 -16.88 -3.09
C THR A 243 1.75 -16.59 -3.91
N VAL A 244 1.67 -15.57 -4.73
CA VAL A 244 2.77 -14.98 -5.48
C VAL A 244 3.03 -13.58 -4.93
N GLU A 245 4.28 -13.26 -4.67
CA GLU A 245 4.71 -11.94 -4.25
C GLU A 245 4.73 -10.99 -5.46
N VAL A 246 4.01 -9.87 -5.33
CA VAL A 246 3.97 -8.78 -6.30
C VAL A 246 4.52 -7.52 -5.63
N THR A 247 5.62 -7.01 -6.15
CA THR A 247 6.26 -5.79 -5.66
C THR A 247 5.72 -4.58 -6.44
N VAL A 248 5.10 -3.68 -5.73
CA VAL A 248 4.62 -2.39 -6.25
C VAL A 248 5.57 -1.28 -5.83
N GLY A 249 6.19 -0.62 -6.80
CA GLY A 249 7.03 0.55 -6.56
C GLY A 249 6.18 1.80 -6.39
N MET A 250 6.43 2.55 -5.32
CA MET A 250 5.78 3.84 -5.08
C MET A 250 6.47 4.93 -5.89
N ARG A 251 5.72 5.94 -6.36
CA ARG A 251 6.32 7.07 -7.08
C ARG A 251 7.26 7.85 -6.17
N PRO A 252 8.43 8.28 -6.67
CA PRO A 252 9.34 9.14 -5.91
C PRO A 252 8.69 10.46 -5.48
N GLY A 253 9.16 11.02 -4.35
CA GLY A 253 8.70 12.33 -3.87
C GLY A 253 7.46 12.30 -2.96
N GLN A 254 6.96 11.13 -2.62
CA GLN A 254 5.85 10.98 -1.66
C GLN A 254 6.37 11.00 -0.22
N SER A 255 6.93 12.12 0.23
CA SER A 255 7.65 12.30 1.50
C SER A 255 6.84 11.97 2.77
N LYS A 256 5.51 11.86 2.64
CA LYS A 256 4.62 11.44 3.73
C LYS A 256 4.72 9.94 4.04
N LEU A 257 5.12 9.14 3.07
CA LEU A 257 5.28 7.70 3.24
C LEU A 257 6.58 7.38 3.97
N LYS A 258 6.54 6.39 4.83
CA LYS A 258 7.71 5.87 5.55
C LYS A 258 7.71 4.35 5.53
N PRO A 259 8.88 3.71 5.51
CA PRO A 259 8.98 2.28 5.73
C PRO A 259 8.30 1.87 7.03
N GLY A 260 7.66 0.71 7.04
CA GLY A 260 6.89 0.20 8.19
C GLY A 260 5.45 0.67 8.25
N MET A 261 5.02 1.62 7.39
CA MET A 261 3.61 1.99 7.31
C MET A 261 2.79 0.86 6.70
N PHE A 262 1.66 0.56 7.34
CA PHE A 262 0.66 -0.38 6.85
C PHE A 262 -0.38 0.34 6.00
N GLY A 263 -0.87 -0.32 4.95
CA GLY A 263 -1.88 0.26 4.07
C GLY A 263 -2.65 -0.78 3.26
N ARG A 264 -3.69 -0.28 2.61
CA ARG A 264 -4.51 -1.02 1.65
C ARG A 264 -4.11 -0.60 0.25
N ILE A 265 -3.82 -1.59 -0.58
CA ILE A 265 -3.40 -1.37 -1.97
C ILE A 265 -4.48 -1.88 -2.92
N GLU A 266 -4.71 -1.11 -3.95
CA GLU A 266 -5.62 -1.42 -5.04
C GLU A 266 -4.84 -1.39 -6.35
N ILE A 267 -4.75 -2.55 -7.03
CA ILE A 267 -4.04 -2.73 -8.31
C ILE A 267 -5.10 -2.87 -9.40
N ARG A 268 -5.19 -1.90 -10.29
CA ARG A 268 -6.15 -1.94 -11.39
C ARG A 268 -5.58 -2.78 -12.53
N TYR A 269 -6.34 -3.81 -12.92
CA TYR A 269 -5.92 -4.72 -13.98
C TYR A 269 -6.79 -4.65 -15.23
N ASP A 270 -8.00 -4.10 -15.13
CA ASP A 270 -8.89 -3.90 -16.29
C ASP A 270 -9.82 -2.73 -16.06
N ARG A 271 -10.40 -2.19 -17.14
CA ARG A 271 -11.36 -1.10 -17.09
C ARG A 271 -12.36 -1.23 -18.23
N HIS A 272 -13.64 -1.19 -17.87
CA HIS A 272 -14.73 -1.11 -18.81
C HIS A 272 -15.35 0.28 -18.79
N ASP A 273 -15.19 1.06 -19.88
CA ASP A 273 -15.62 2.48 -19.91
C ASP A 273 -17.13 2.69 -20.14
N GLN A 274 -17.84 1.67 -20.62
CA GLN A 274 -19.28 1.71 -20.92
C GLN A 274 -20.05 0.55 -20.28
N ALA A 275 -19.67 0.17 -19.07
CA ALA A 275 -20.35 -0.86 -18.31
C ALA A 275 -21.75 -0.40 -17.89
N THR A 276 -22.71 -1.32 -17.83
CA THR A 276 -24.01 -1.11 -17.20
C THR A 276 -23.80 -1.24 -15.69
N LEU A 277 -24.02 -0.15 -14.94
CA LEU A 277 -23.73 -0.04 -13.51
C LEU A 277 -25.00 -0.23 -12.68
N LEU A 278 -24.94 -1.18 -11.75
CA LEU A 278 -25.99 -1.51 -10.80
C LEU A 278 -25.51 -1.21 -9.39
N PRO A 279 -26.22 -0.37 -8.60
CA PRO A 279 -25.85 -0.17 -7.19
C PRO A 279 -25.85 -1.50 -6.43
N LYS A 280 -24.84 -1.70 -5.60
CA LYS A 280 -24.66 -2.94 -4.83
C LYS A 280 -25.84 -3.25 -3.92
N ASP A 281 -26.43 -2.20 -3.36
CA ASP A 281 -27.58 -2.29 -2.46
C ASP A 281 -28.83 -2.87 -3.14
N ALA A 282 -28.89 -2.90 -4.48
CA ALA A 282 -30.02 -3.45 -5.22
C ALA A 282 -29.95 -4.98 -5.38
N VAL A 283 -28.77 -5.59 -5.18
CA VAL A 283 -28.55 -7.00 -5.46
C VAL A 283 -28.99 -7.88 -4.30
N LEU A 284 -29.79 -8.89 -4.61
CA LEU A 284 -30.18 -9.96 -3.74
C LEU A 284 -29.41 -11.23 -4.16
N ASP A 285 -28.73 -11.84 -3.21
CA ASP A 285 -28.06 -13.14 -3.39
C ASP A 285 -28.82 -14.18 -2.57
N GLU A 286 -29.54 -15.06 -3.24
CA GLU A 286 -30.26 -16.15 -2.63
C GLU A 286 -29.80 -17.47 -3.25
N ASP A 287 -29.23 -18.33 -2.42
CA ASP A 287 -28.72 -19.66 -2.83
C ASP A 287 -27.77 -19.63 -4.04
N GLY A 288 -26.97 -18.54 -4.17
CA GLY A 288 -26.01 -18.37 -5.27
C GLY A 288 -26.64 -17.85 -6.58
N THR A 289 -27.93 -17.51 -6.56
CA THR A 289 -28.61 -16.83 -7.68
C THR A 289 -28.70 -15.34 -7.38
N GLN A 290 -28.10 -14.51 -8.25
CA GLN A 290 -28.13 -13.06 -8.12
C GLN A 290 -29.35 -12.50 -8.84
N SER A 291 -30.16 -11.70 -8.12
CA SER A 291 -31.38 -11.12 -8.67
C SER A 291 -31.60 -9.70 -8.15
N VAL A 292 -32.44 -8.94 -8.81
CA VAL A 292 -32.86 -7.60 -8.44
C VAL A 292 -34.38 -7.46 -8.61
N PHE A 293 -34.96 -6.49 -7.93
CA PHE A 293 -36.33 -6.07 -8.22
C PHE A 293 -36.31 -4.86 -9.16
N VAL A 294 -36.87 -5.04 -10.34
CA VAL A 294 -37.07 -3.97 -11.35
C VAL A 294 -38.48 -3.40 -11.20
N VAL A 295 -38.59 -2.08 -11.25
CA VAL A 295 -39.85 -1.39 -11.21
C VAL A 295 -40.46 -1.32 -12.60
N ALA A 296 -41.62 -1.95 -12.79
CA ALA A 296 -42.36 -1.91 -14.02
C ALA A 296 -43.89 -1.75 -13.72
N ASP A 297 -44.55 -0.78 -14.31
CA ASP A 297 -45.98 -0.52 -14.17
C ASP A 297 -46.47 -0.40 -12.71
N GLY A 298 -45.64 0.20 -11.81
CA GLY A 298 -45.95 0.34 -10.39
C GLY A 298 -45.80 -0.94 -9.55
N LYS A 299 -45.20 -1.97 -10.11
CA LYS A 299 -44.92 -3.26 -9.47
C LYS A 299 -43.45 -3.57 -9.44
N ALA A 300 -43.03 -4.32 -8.42
CA ALA A 300 -41.69 -4.89 -8.31
C ALA A 300 -41.65 -6.29 -8.97
N ARG A 301 -40.85 -6.43 -10.01
CA ARG A 301 -40.63 -7.72 -10.68
C ARG A 301 -39.22 -8.21 -10.44
N ARG A 302 -39.12 -9.43 -9.95
CA ARG A 302 -37.83 -10.09 -9.74
C ARG A 302 -37.24 -10.46 -11.08
N ARG A 303 -35.98 -10.08 -11.29
CA ARG A 303 -35.20 -10.40 -12.48
C ARG A 303 -33.82 -10.94 -12.10
N GLU A 304 -33.44 -12.08 -12.63
CA GLU A 304 -32.10 -12.62 -12.49
C GLU A 304 -31.11 -11.78 -13.28
N VAL A 305 -29.91 -11.60 -12.71
CA VAL A 305 -28.84 -10.81 -13.31
C VAL A 305 -27.53 -11.58 -13.29
N THR A 306 -26.73 -11.42 -14.35
CA THR A 306 -25.36 -11.90 -14.41
C THR A 306 -24.45 -10.71 -14.14
N LEU A 307 -23.71 -10.77 -13.04
CA LEU A 307 -22.80 -9.69 -12.63
C LEU A 307 -21.38 -9.94 -13.14
N GLY A 308 -20.70 -8.85 -13.50
CA GLY A 308 -19.30 -8.81 -13.90
C GLY A 308 -18.40 -8.22 -12.82
N TYR A 309 -17.64 -7.17 -13.16
CA TYR A 309 -16.76 -6.49 -12.23
C TYR A 309 -17.53 -5.75 -11.13
N ALA A 310 -16.84 -5.53 -10.02
CA ALA A 310 -17.36 -4.78 -8.88
C ALA A 310 -16.33 -3.76 -8.40
N ASP A 311 -16.77 -2.52 -8.21
CA ASP A 311 -15.96 -1.48 -7.53
C ASP A 311 -16.39 -1.28 -6.06
N ALA A 312 -16.33 -0.08 -5.51
CA ALA A 312 -16.80 0.20 -4.14
C ALA A 312 -18.33 0.17 -4.04
N ASP A 313 -19.04 0.79 -4.99
CA ASP A 313 -20.45 1.15 -4.89
C ASP A 313 -21.32 0.38 -5.90
N TYR A 314 -20.74 -0.11 -7.01
CA TYR A 314 -21.47 -0.68 -8.13
C TYR A 314 -20.98 -2.07 -8.51
N TYR A 315 -21.89 -2.83 -9.13
CA TYR A 315 -21.59 -4.01 -9.94
C TYR A 315 -21.76 -3.66 -11.42
N GLU A 316 -20.97 -4.26 -12.26
CA GLU A 316 -21.22 -4.36 -13.68
C GLU A 316 -22.30 -5.42 -13.94
N VAL A 317 -23.26 -5.10 -14.77
CA VAL A 317 -24.26 -6.07 -15.25
C VAL A 317 -23.89 -6.49 -16.65
N LEU A 318 -23.67 -7.79 -16.82
CA LEU A 318 -23.40 -8.42 -18.12
C LEU A 318 -24.69 -8.79 -18.83
N GLU A 319 -25.69 -9.32 -18.08
CA GLU A 319 -26.98 -9.73 -18.62
C GLU A 319 -28.10 -9.46 -17.59
N GLY A 320 -29.29 -9.20 -18.08
CA GLY A 320 -30.53 -9.11 -17.28
C GLY A 320 -31.07 -7.70 -17.08
N LEU A 321 -30.31 -6.63 -17.28
CA LEU A 321 -30.77 -5.24 -17.14
C LEU A 321 -30.26 -4.36 -18.27
N ASP A 322 -31.05 -3.38 -18.59
CA ASP A 322 -30.71 -2.30 -19.53
C ASP A 322 -30.47 -0.97 -18.80
N SER A 323 -29.65 -0.11 -19.40
CA SER A 323 -29.44 1.24 -18.90
C SER A 323 -30.77 2.01 -18.92
N GLY A 324 -31.16 2.58 -17.78
CA GLY A 324 -32.45 3.27 -17.59
C GLY A 324 -33.45 2.48 -16.77
N ASP A 325 -33.25 1.16 -16.58
CA ASP A 325 -34.10 0.37 -15.70
C ASP A 325 -34.05 0.94 -14.27
N GLN A 326 -35.22 1.01 -13.61
CA GLN A 326 -35.34 1.42 -12.22
C GLN A 326 -35.29 0.17 -11.33
N VAL A 327 -34.32 0.12 -10.41
CA VAL A 327 -34.13 -1.02 -9.49
C VAL A 327 -34.36 -0.59 -8.05
N VAL A 328 -34.91 -1.48 -7.23
CA VAL A 328 -35.16 -1.23 -5.82
C VAL A 328 -33.81 -1.37 -5.06
N VAL A 329 -33.46 -0.35 -4.27
CA VAL A 329 -32.23 -0.31 -3.44
C VAL A 329 -32.53 -0.42 -1.94
N THR A 330 -33.75 -0.05 -1.52
CA THR A 330 -34.19 -0.14 -0.12
C THR A 330 -35.60 -0.70 -0.05
N GLY A 331 -35.86 -1.63 0.87
CA GLY A 331 -37.17 -2.27 1.07
C GLY A 331 -37.35 -3.61 0.38
N GLN A 332 -36.34 -4.09 -0.34
CA GLN A 332 -36.36 -5.34 -1.11
C GLN A 332 -36.63 -6.60 -0.27
N SER A 333 -36.24 -6.62 1.00
CA SER A 333 -36.43 -7.80 1.89
C SER A 333 -37.89 -8.17 2.13
N ASN A 334 -38.82 -7.23 1.90
CA ASN A 334 -40.24 -7.42 2.10
C ASN A 334 -41.02 -7.63 0.80
N LEU A 335 -40.29 -7.61 -0.33
CA LEU A 335 -40.93 -7.73 -1.65
C LEU A 335 -41.07 -9.21 -2.05
N LYS A 336 -42.20 -9.47 -2.70
CA LYS A 336 -42.40 -10.68 -3.50
C LYS A 336 -42.52 -10.29 -4.97
N ASP A 337 -42.39 -11.26 -5.85
CA ASP A 337 -42.57 -11.03 -7.28
C ASP A 337 -43.98 -10.50 -7.58
N ASP A 338 -44.07 -9.51 -8.47
CA ASP A 338 -45.30 -8.84 -8.96
C ASP A 338 -46.12 -8.09 -7.90
N VAL A 339 -45.50 -7.64 -6.79
CA VAL A 339 -46.16 -6.84 -5.72
C VAL A 339 -46.21 -5.37 -6.10
N SER A 340 -47.38 -4.72 -5.77
CA SER A 340 -47.55 -3.27 -5.94
C SER A 340 -46.67 -2.49 -4.98
N ILE A 341 -45.95 -1.49 -5.51
CA ILE A 341 -44.99 -0.67 -4.75
C ILE A 341 -45.27 0.82 -4.88
N SER A 342 -44.90 1.59 -3.86
CA SER A 342 -44.83 3.04 -3.89
C SER A 342 -43.39 3.52 -3.81
N VAL A 343 -42.95 4.23 -4.84
CA VAL A 343 -41.57 4.80 -4.86
C VAL A 343 -41.55 6.05 -3.99
N VAL A 344 -40.81 6.03 -2.89
CA VAL A 344 -40.75 7.10 -1.88
C VAL A 344 -39.67 8.12 -2.19
N ASN A 345 -38.55 7.71 -2.80
CA ASN A 345 -37.46 8.60 -3.18
C ASN A 345 -36.78 8.12 -4.46
N LEU A 346 -36.81 8.95 -5.49
CA LEU A 346 -35.90 8.84 -6.63
C LEU A 346 -34.62 9.61 -6.29
N LYS A 347 -33.56 8.94 -5.93
CA LYS A 347 -32.26 9.58 -5.83
C LYS A 347 -31.75 9.82 -7.26
N PRO A 348 -31.64 11.08 -7.74
CA PRO A 348 -31.12 11.32 -9.08
C PRO A 348 -29.66 10.81 -9.13
N ALA A 349 -29.35 10.09 -10.21
CA ALA A 349 -27.97 9.74 -10.52
C ALA A 349 -27.13 11.03 -10.50
N ALA A 350 -26.01 10.99 -9.75
CA ALA A 350 -25.07 12.09 -9.72
C ALA A 350 -24.52 12.29 -11.14
N THR A 351 -25.04 13.30 -11.82
CA THR A 351 -24.47 13.80 -13.07
C THR A 351 -23.11 14.39 -12.69
N ALA A 352 -22.05 13.85 -13.24
CA ALA A 352 -20.73 14.46 -13.18
C ALA A 352 -20.83 15.80 -13.94
N GLU A 353 -21.08 16.89 -13.22
CA GLU A 353 -20.93 18.24 -13.76
C GLU A 353 -19.45 18.54 -13.91
N GLU A 354 -19.06 18.64 -15.16
CA GLU A 354 -17.87 19.35 -15.62
C GLU A 354 -17.87 20.76 -15.04
N SER A 355 -17.04 21.01 -14.04
CA SER A 355 -16.73 22.39 -13.62
C SER A 355 -15.76 23.01 -14.62
N SER A 356 -16.32 23.59 -15.69
CA SER A 356 -15.64 24.58 -16.52
C SER A 356 -15.69 25.93 -15.80
N GLU A 357 -14.68 26.24 -15.03
CA GLU A 357 -14.47 27.59 -14.50
C GLU A 357 -13.83 28.45 -15.59
N LYS A 358 -14.61 29.42 -16.09
CA LYS A 358 -14.14 30.50 -16.94
C LYS A 358 -13.32 31.50 -16.12
N PRO A 359 -12.23 32.06 -16.67
CA PRO A 359 -11.55 33.18 -16.03
C PRO A 359 -12.32 34.48 -16.30
N GLY A 360 -12.74 35.14 -15.24
CA GLY A 360 -13.28 36.50 -15.27
C GLY A 360 -12.16 37.52 -15.20
N GLU A 361 -12.05 38.31 -16.26
CA GLU A 361 -11.44 39.62 -16.27
C GLU A 361 -12.21 40.56 -15.34
N ASP A 362 -11.54 41.37 -14.57
CA ASP A 362 -11.66 42.84 -14.64
C ASP A 362 -10.72 43.56 -13.70
N SER A 363 -9.96 44.35 -14.28
CA SER A 363 -9.59 45.75 -14.21
C SER A 363 -9.68 46.52 -12.91
N SER A 364 -8.60 47.25 -12.69
CA SER A 364 -8.56 48.72 -12.54
C SER A 364 -8.21 49.31 -11.19
N GLN A 365 -7.04 49.98 -11.22
CA GLN A 365 -6.70 51.29 -10.66
C GLN A 365 -6.74 51.44 -9.12
N ALA A 366 -5.77 51.99 -8.49
CA ALA A 366 -4.92 53.13 -8.68
C ALA A 366 -3.95 53.28 -7.49
N ASP A 367 -2.82 53.65 -7.76
CA ASP A 367 -1.67 54.40 -7.31
C ASP A 367 -1.83 55.33 -6.07
N PRO A 368 -0.77 56.05 -5.61
CA PRO A 368 0.25 55.66 -4.62
C PRO A 368 0.35 56.73 -3.46
N ALA A 369 1.12 56.47 -2.41
CA ALA A 369 1.86 57.47 -1.62
C ALA A 369 2.68 56.81 -0.51
N VAL A 370 3.98 56.87 -0.60
CA VAL A 370 4.95 57.83 -0.01
C VAL A 370 5.07 57.77 1.51
N ALA A 371 6.24 57.42 1.99
CA ALA A 371 7.15 58.02 2.99
C ALA A 371 7.90 56.87 3.71
N GLN A 372 9.19 56.67 3.50
CA GLN A 372 10.40 57.30 3.98
C GLN A 372 10.61 57.20 5.50
N SER A 373 11.84 56.78 5.77
CA SER A 373 12.73 57.01 6.91
C SER A 373 12.52 56.05 8.11
N ASP A 374 13.48 55.45 8.76
CA ASP A 374 14.86 55.81 9.00
C ASP A 374 15.58 54.61 9.64
N ALA A 375 16.80 54.35 9.32
CA ALA A 375 17.75 53.64 10.17
C ALA A 375 18.26 54.61 11.26
N PRO A 376 18.81 54.20 12.41
CA PRO A 376 20.20 53.78 12.42
C PRO A 376 20.65 52.74 13.49
N ARG A 377 21.73 52.01 13.17
CA ARG A 377 22.99 51.74 13.87
C ARG A 377 23.06 51.47 15.39
N LYS A 378 23.84 50.39 15.68
CA LYS A 378 24.85 50.19 16.74
C LYS A 378 24.36 49.69 18.11
N SER A 379 24.75 48.50 18.44
CA SER A 379 25.98 48.19 19.23
C SER A 379 26.28 46.69 19.08
#